data_5a29a1fd03fcde61a85e5ce444a25dce
#
_entry.id   5a29a1fd03fcde61a85e5ce444a25dce
#
_cell.length_a   1.000
_cell.length_b   1.000
_cell.length_c   1.000
_cell.angle_alpha   90.00
_cell.angle_beta   90.00
_cell.angle_gamma   90.00
#
_symmetry.space_group_name_H-M   'P 1'
#
loop_
_entity.id
_entity.type
_entity.pdbx_description
1 polymer ?
#
loop_
_entity_poly.entity_id
_entity_poly.type
_entity_poly.pdbx_seq_one_letter_code
_entity_poly.pdbx_strand_id
1 'polypeptide(L)'
;YEQSGIVTDIFVLQDGLFYNASASPDGSGLSAQTVRNYFIYADDIDGDGLIELPQPVQLPPAREGDSDSFWVINWRNLPLDGEPVQKLLTYHNYAAGWYLELPEQWRDELTVYRTEGNAGWIYTFARRNGPDEEPTPVLHISPISGSGAKLGGSWFVLGSVSDVTYAALITPEGAAWDRQLTASALTERFHTIRYDWSTSEG
;
A
#
# COMPACT_ATOMS: atom_id res chain seq x y z
N TYR A 1 14.48 -20.38 -10.67
CA TYR A 1 14.57 -18.95 -10.36
C TYR A 1 15.82 -18.73 -9.50
N GLU A 2 16.84 -18.06 -10.02
CA GLU A 2 18.04 -17.71 -9.25
C GLU A 2 17.83 -16.49 -8.31
N GLN A 3 16.66 -15.85 -8.36
CA GLN A 3 16.32 -14.74 -7.49
C GLN A 3 15.20 -15.16 -6.53
N SER A 4 15.41 -14.94 -5.25
CA SER A 4 14.37 -15.10 -4.23
C SER A 4 13.28 -14.05 -4.44
N GLY A 5 12.15 -14.44 -4.97
CA GLY A 5 11.02 -13.56 -5.22
C GLY A 5 9.71 -14.32 -5.14
N ILE A 6 8.61 -13.57 -5.01
CA ILE A 6 7.26 -14.11 -5.10
C ILE A 6 6.81 -14.05 -6.56
N VAL A 7 6.19 -15.12 -7.01
CA VAL A 7 5.59 -15.26 -8.35
C VAL A 7 4.12 -15.57 -8.17
N THR A 8 3.28 -15.03 -9.02
CA THR A 8 1.87 -15.39 -9.11
C THR A 8 1.60 -15.97 -10.49
N ASP A 9 1.22 -17.25 -10.53
CA ASP A 9 0.74 -17.89 -11.75
C ASP A 9 -0.76 -17.76 -11.84
N ILE A 10 -1.26 -17.30 -13.00
CA ILE A 10 -2.70 -17.15 -13.28
C ILE A 10 -3.07 -18.18 -14.32
N PHE A 11 -3.85 -19.16 -13.92
CA PHE A 11 -4.38 -20.17 -14.84
C PHE A 11 -5.83 -19.83 -15.21
N VAL A 12 -6.11 -19.83 -16.50
CA VAL A 12 -7.45 -19.68 -17.06
C VAL A 12 -7.86 -20.95 -17.78
N LEU A 13 -9.14 -21.29 -17.68
CA LEU A 13 -9.74 -22.40 -18.41
C LEU A 13 -10.35 -21.87 -19.70
N GLN A 14 -9.79 -22.27 -20.84
CA GLN A 14 -10.30 -21.93 -22.16
C GLN A 14 -10.38 -23.21 -23.00
N ASP A 15 -11.51 -23.48 -23.64
CA ASP A 15 -11.75 -24.66 -24.48
C ASP A 15 -11.41 -26.00 -23.81
N GLY A 16 -11.61 -26.09 -22.49
CA GLY A 16 -11.33 -27.29 -21.69
C GLY A 16 -9.85 -27.52 -21.33
N LEU A 17 -8.97 -26.56 -21.62
CA LEU A 17 -7.55 -26.58 -21.28
C LEU A 17 -7.20 -25.40 -20.35
N PHE A 18 -6.23 -25.65 -19.47
CA PHE A 18 -5.66 -24.59 -18.62
C PHE A 18 -4.47 -23.92 -19.33
N TYR A 19 -4.51 -22.60 -19.39
CA TYR A 19 -3.43 -21.76 -19.88
C TYR A 19 -2.90 -20.89 -18.74
N ASN A 20 -1.58 -20.75 -18.67
CA ASN A 20 -0.97 -19.75 -17.78
C ASN A 20 -1.01 -18.38 -18.46
N ALA A 21 -2.00 -17.55 -18.08
CA ALA A 21 -2.18 -16.21 -18.62
C ALA A 21 -1.10 -15.21 -18.17
N SER A 22 -0.36 -15.52 -17.11
CA SER A 22 0.77 -14.72 -16.61
C SER A 22 2.11 -15.09 -17.23
N ALA A 23 2.16 -16.13 -18.08
CA ALA A 23 3.37 -16.58 -18.73
C ALA A 23 3.97 -15.51 -19.64
N SER A 24 5.29 -15.39 -19.62
CA SER A 24 6.02 -14.45 -20.46
C SER A 24 5.85 -14.78 -21.94
N PRO A 25 5.74 -13.76 -22.81
CA PRO A 25 5.58 -13.97 -24.26
C PRO A 25 6.77 -14.65 -24.96
N ASP A 26 7.92 -14.72 -24.28
CA ASP A 26 9.17 -15.32 -24.81
C ASP A 26 9.13 -16.84 -24.92
N GLY A 27 8.04 -17.48 -24.53
CA GLY A 27 7.87 -18.92 -24.57
C GLY A 27 8.62 -19.69 -23.47
N SER A 28 9.22 -19.01 -22.50
CA SER A 28 9.90 -19.64 -21.35
C SER A 28 8.94 -20.37 -20.42
N GLY A 29 7.64 -20.08 -20.51
CA GLY A 29 6.61 -20.57 -19.57
C GLY A 29 6.72 -19.99 -18.17
N LEU A 30 7.61 -19.02 -17.96
CA LEU A 30 7.81 -18.36 -16.68
C LEU A 30 6.89 -17.13 -16.55
N SER A 31 6.31 -16.94 -15.38
CA SER A 31 5.49 -15.76 -15.07
C SER A 31 6.35 -14.56 -14.64
N ALA A 32 7.30 -14.16 -15.50
CA ALA A 32 8.28 -13.13 -15.18
C ALA A 32 7.64 -11.74 -14.92
N GLN A 33 6.47 -11.47 -15.50
CA GLN A 33 5.74 -10.24 -15.29
C GLN A 33 5.15 -10.08 -13.87
N THR A 34 5.05 -11.17 -13.12
CA THR A 34 4.49 -11.20 -11.77
C THR A 34 5.55 -11.36 -10.69
N VAL A 35 6.83 -11.48 -11.07
CA VAL A 35 7.96 -11.60 -10.13
C VAL A 35 8.11 -10.31 -9.33
N ARG A 36 8.19 -10.44 -8.01
CA ARG A 36 8.39 -9.31 -7.09
C ARG A 36 9.22 -9.71 -5.89
N ASN A 37 10.06 -8.81 -5.42
CA ASN A 37 10.92 -9.01 -4.25
C ASN A 37 10.32 -8.42 -2.96
N TYR A 38 9.09 -7.95 -3.02
CA TYR A 38 8.33 -7.45 -1.88
C TYR A 38 7.28 -8.48 -1.47
N PHE A 39 7.19 -8.77 -0.17
CA PHE A 39 6.30 -9.83 0.34
C PHE A 39 4.85 -9.35 0.35
N ILE A 40 4.16 -9.53 -0.78
CA ILE A 40 2.75 -9.23 -0.96
C ILE A 40 2.13 -10.25 -1.92
N TYR A 41 0.94 -10.74 -1.61
CA TYR A 41 0.18 -11.66 -2.43
C TYR A 41 -0.79 -10.93 -3.35
N ALA A 42 -1.24 -11.60 -4.40
CA ALA A 42 -2.37 -11.19 -5.20
C ALA A 42 -3.64 -11.31 -4.34
N ASP A 43 -4.57 -10.39 -4.49
CA ASP A 43 -5.78 -10.29 -3.69
C ASP A 43 -6.87 -9.56 -4.47
N ASP A 44 -8.14 -9.78 -4.12
CA ASP A 44 -9.27 -8.96 -4.55
C ASP A 44 -9.31 -7.70 -3.69
N ILE A 45 -8.43 -6.75 -4.03
CA ILE A 45 -8.14 -5.59 -3.16
C ILE A 45 -9.25 -4.53 -3.18
N ASP A 46 -10.06 -4.49 -4.25
CA ASP A 46 -11.17 -3.54 -4.40
C ASP A 46 -12.54 -4.18 -4.19
N GLY A 47 -12.61 -5.51 -3.96
CA GLY A 47 -13.83 -6.25 -3.65
C GLY A 47 -14.74 -6.47 -4.86
N ASP A 48 -14.22 -6.42 -6.10
CA ASP A 48 -14.99 -6.58 -7.34
C ASP A 48 -15.14 -8.06 -7.76
N GLY A 49 -14.52 -8.99 -7.02
CA GLY A 49 -14.54 -10.43 -7.26
C GLY A 49 -13.47 -10.91 -8.24
N LEU A 50 -12.58 -10.05 -8.70
CA LEU A 50 -11.40 -10.38 -9.48
C LEU A 50 -10.16 -10.27 -8.61
N ILE A 51 -9.12 -11.02 -8.95
CA ILE A 51 -7.85 -10.98 -8.23
C ILE A 51 -6.91 -10.00 -8.93
N GLU A 52 -6.46 -8.99 -8.19
CA GLU A 52 -5.44 -8.05 -8.64
C GLU A 52 -4.04 -8.56 -8.37
N LEU A 53 -3.14 -8.23 -9.29
CA LEU A 53 -1.71 -8.46 -9.16
C LEU A 53 -1.03 -7.24 -8.55
N PRO A 54 -0.32 -7.40 -7.42
CA PRO A 54 0.44 -6.33 -6.82
C PRO A 54 1.75 -6.10 -7.57
N GLN A 55 2.03 -4.84 -7.88
CA GLN A 55 3.32 -4.38 -8.36
C GLN A 55 3.89 -3.39 -7.35
N PRO A 56 4.81 -3.82 -6.47
CA PRO A 56 5.43 -2.94 -5.52
C PRO A 56 6.42 -1.99 -6.23
N VAL A 57 6.35 -0.72 -5.84
CA VAL A 57 7.26 0.35 -6.31
C VAL A 57 7.87 1.02 -5.09
N GLN A 58 9.18 1.01 -5.00
CA GLN A 58 9.89 1.69 -3.92
C GLN A 58 9.75 3.19 -4.08
N LEU A 59 9.34 3.86 -3.01
CA LEU A 59 9.31 5.31 -2.97
C LEU A 59 10.74 5.87 -2.86
N PRO A 60 11.01 7.01 -3.49
CA PRO A 60 12.25 7.73 -3.23
C PRO A 60 12.40 8.05 -1.74
N PRO A 61 13.62 8.03 -1.19
CA PRO A 61 13.84 8.42 0.18
C PRO A 61 13.43 9.89 0.41
N ALA A 62 12.95 10.20 1.61
CA ALA A 62 12.54 11.55 1.96
C ALA A 62 13.74 12.49 2.08
N ARG A 63 14.89 11.95 2.52
CA ARG A 63 16.15 12.68 2.65
C ARG A 63 17.30 11.80 2.19
N GLU A 64 18.36 12.43 1.72
CA GLU A 64 19.59 11.72 1.41
C GLU A 64 20.15 11.02 2.67
N GLY A 65 20.44 9.73 2.53
CA GLY A 65 20.96 8.91 3.63
C GLY A 65 19.89 8.27 4.54
N ASP A 66 18.60 8.47 4.28
CA ASP A 66 17.56 7.73 4.97
C ASP A 66 17.74 6.22 4.72
N SER A 67 17.77 5.43 5.81
CA SER A 67 17.97 3.98 5.75
C SER A 67 16.65 3.20 5.60
N ASP A 68 15.53 3.82 5.92
CA ASP A 68 14.21 3.20 5.79
C ASP A 68 13.77 3.18 4.33
N SER A 69 13.17 2.07 3.92
CA SER A 69 12.59 1.92 2.59
C SER A 69 11.08 1.78 2.69
N PHE A 70 10.36 2.61 1.95
CA PHE A 70 8.91 2.59 1.88
C PHE A 70 8.46 2.27 0.47
N TRP A 71 7.29 1.64 0.34
CA TRP A 71 6.78 1.10 -0.91
C TRP A 71 5.32 1.47 -1.08
N VAL A 72 4.94 1.76 -2.32
CA VAL A 72 3.55 1.76 -2.75
C VAL A 72 3.29 0.55 -3.62
N ILE A 73 2.05 0.10 -3.66
CA ILE A 73 1.65 -1.07 -4.42
C ILE A 73 0.67 -0.62 -5.50
N ASN A 74 1.03 -0.85 -6.75
CA ASN A 74 0.13 -0.74 -7.87
C ASN A 74 -0.63 -2.05 -8.05
N TRP A 75 -1.93 -2.03 -7.87
CA TRP A 75 -2.78 -3.18 -8.11
C TRP A 75 -3.32 -3.13 -9.53
N ARG A 76 -3.21 -4.24 -10.24
CA ARG A 76 -3.57 -4.31 -11.65
C ARG A 76 -4.31 -5.59 -11.95
N ASN A 77 -5.36 -5.50 -12.78
CA ASN A 77 -5.92 -6.66 -13.44
C ASN A 77 -5.09 -7.01 -14.66
N LEU A 78 -4.92 -8.31 -14.89
CA LEU A 78 -4.33 -8.85 -16.11
C LEU A 78 -5.45 -9.48 -16.94
N PRO A 79 -6.06 -8.73 -17.89
CA PRO A 79 -7.07 -9.30 -18.76
C PRO A 79 -6.45 -10.35 -19.68
N LEU A 80 -7.25 -11.31 -20.13
CA LEU A 80 -6.81 -12.35 -21.08
C LEU A 80 -6.33 -11.76 -22.39
N ASP A 81 -6.99 -10.71 -22.83
CA ASP A 81 -6.67 -9.94 -24.01
C ASP A 81 -6.49 -8.47 -23.62
N GLY A 82 -5.35 -7.89 -23.97
CA GLY A 82 -5.08 -6.47 -23.78
C GLY A 82 -4.00 -6.17 -22.74
N GLU A 83 -3.82 -4.89 -22.47
CA GLU A 83 -2.82 -4.39 -21.52
C GLU A 83 -3.33 -4.46 -20.09
N PRO A 84 -2.43 -4.62 -19.10
CA PRO A 84 -2.80 -4.57 -17.68
C PRO A 84 -3.52 -3.28 -17.32
N VAL A 85 -4.64 -3.40 -16.60
CA VAL A 85 -5.46 -2.27 -16.17
C VAL A 85 -5.13 -1.93 -14.71
N GLN A 86 -4.70 -0.70 -14.48
CA GLN A 86 -4.50 -0.17 -13.14
C GLN A 86 -5.85 -0.07 -12.41
N LYS A 87 -5.93 -0.58 -11.20
CA LYS A 87 -7.13 -0.57 -10.35
C LYS A 87 -6.96 0.35 -9.16
N LEU A 88 -5.92 0.14 -8.37
CA LEU A 88 -5.76 0.80 -7.09
C LEU A 88 -4.28 1.08 -6.82
N LEU A 89 -4.00 2.16 -6.11
CA LEU A 89 -2.69 2.47 -5.52
C LEU A 89 -2.82 2.39 -4.01
N THR A 90 -1.95 1.65 -3.33
CA THR A 90 -1.99 1.52 -1.88
C THR A 90 -0.59 1.68 -1.25
N TYR A 91 -0.58 2.09 0.01
CA TYR A 91 0.58 2.00 0.89
C TYR A 91 0.28 0.97 1.97
N HIS A 92 1.15 -0.03 2.13
CA HIS A 92 1.00 -1.09 3.14
C HIS A 92 2.03 -0.95 4.25
N ASN A 93 1.56 -0.98 5.49
CA ASN A 93 2.40 -1.07 6.68
C ASN A 93 2.13 -2.39 7.40
N TYR A 94 2.78 -3.45 6.96
CA TYR A 94 2.61 -4.79 7.55
C TYR A 94 3.04 -4.86 9.01
N ALA A 95 4.09 -4.14 9.38
CA ALA A 95 4.58 -4.14 10.77
C ALA A 95 3.57 -3.53 11.75
N ALA A 96 2.77 -2.57 11.30
CA ALA A 96 1.75 -1.92 12.08
C ALA A 96 0.31 -2.38 11.73
N GLY A 97 0.15 -3.34 10.82
CA GLY A 97 -1.11 -4.03 10.53
C GLY A 97 -2.18 -3.19 9.81
N TRP A 98 -1.79 -2.29 8.89
CA TRP A 98 -2.73 -1.47 8.14
C TRP A 98 -2.27 -1.16 6.72
N TYR A 99 -3.22 -0.78 5.86
CA TYR A 99 -2.93 -0.17 4.58
C TYR A 99 -3.86 1.03 4.29
N LEU A 100 -3.43 1.88 3.37
CA LEU A 100 -4.16 3.06 2.94
C LEU A 100 -4.26 3.07 1.42
N GLU A 101 -5.47 3.24 0.90
CA GLU A 101 -5.69 3.54 -0.51
C GLU A 101 -5.26 4.97 -0.80
N LEU A 102 -4.39 5.13 -1.78
CA LEU A 102 -3.82 6.41 -2.14
C LEU A 102 -4.48 6.96 -3.41
N PRO A 103 -4.67 8.28 -3.50
CA PRO A 103 -5.03 8.91 -4.76
C PRO A 103 -3.95 8.66 -5.82
N GLU A 104 -4.36 8.32 -7.04
CA GLU A 104 -3.46 8.02 -8.14
C GLU A 104 -2.49 9.18 -8.44
N GLN A 105 -2.95 10.42 -8.28
CA GLN A 105 -2.13 11.62 -8.50
C GLN A 105 -0.97 11.77 -7.51
N TRP A 106 -0.95 10.99 -6.40
CA TRP A 106 0.15 11.04 -5.44
C TRP A 106 1.36 10.22 -5.88
N ARG A 107 1.18 9.28 -6.81
CA ARG A 107 2.17 8.28 -7.23
C ARG A 107 3.58 8.81 -7.42
N ASP A 108 3.73 9.87 -8.21
CA ASP A 108 5.03 10.37 -8.65
C ASP A 108 5.60 11.45 -7.73
N GLU A 109 4.76 12.02 -6.85
CA GLU A 109 5.15 13.10 -5.96
C GLU A 109 5.33 12.65 -4.50
N LEU A 110 4.93 11.42 -4.18
CA LEU A 110 4.92 10.94 -2.80
C LEU A 110 6.29 10.46 -2.34
N THR A 111 6.59 10.76 -1.09
CA THR A 111 7.55 10.03 -0.25
C THR A 111 6.93 9.76 1.11
N VAL A 112 7.48 8.77 1.82
CA VAL A 112 7.07 8.42 3.18
C VAL A 112 8.32 8.33 4.05
N TYR A 113 8.21 8.82 5.27
CA TYR A 113 9.21 8.61 6.31
C TYR A 113 8.52 8.40 7.66
N ARG A 114 9.27 7.94 8.64
CA ARG A 114 8.76 7.79 10.01
C ARG A 114 9.64 8.53 11.01
N THR A 115 9.01 8.99 12.07
CA THR A 115 9.68 9.59 13.22
C THR A 115 9.15 8.97 14.50
N GLU A 116 9.97 8.91 15.53
CA GLU A 116 9.55 8.44 16.84
C GLU A 116 8.79 9.55 17.55
N GLY A 117 7.55 9.27 17.95
CA GLY A 117 6.71 10.16 18.74
C GLY A 117 6.54 9.65 20.17
N ASN A 118 5.86 10.42 21.02
CA ASN A 118 5.63 10.05 22.43
C ASN A 118 4.78 8.77 22.60
N ALA A 119 3.96 8.42 21.61
CA ALA A 119 3.06 7.27 21.66
C ALA A 119 3.45 6.15 20.67
N GLY A 120 4.61 6.23 20.06
CA GLY A 120 5.10 5.29 19.05
C GLY A 120 5.49 5.97 17.75
N TRP A 121 5.59 5.20 16.67
CA TRP A 121 5.96 5.71 15.37
C TRP A 121 4.89 6.59 14.74
N ILE A 122 5.31 7.69 14.12
CA ILE A 122 4.50 8.55 13.27
C ILE A 122 4.98 8.35 11.83
N TYR A 123 4.10 7.84 10.99
CA TYR A 123 4.34 7.69 9.55
C TYR A 123 3.86 8.96 8.86
N THR A 124 4.76 9.63 8.17
CA THR A 124 4.51 10.90 7.49
C THR A 124 4.52 10.68 5.99
N PHE A 125 3.38 10.90 5.36
CA PHE A 125 3.26 11.02 3.92
C PHE A 125 3.59 12.46 3.56
N ALA A 126 4.49 12.64 2.61
CA ALA A 126 4.97 13.96 2.24
C ALA A 126 5.08 14.10 0.72
N ARG A 127 4.77 15.29 0.23
CA ARG A 127 4.98 15.66 -1.16
C ARG A 127 6.44 16.01 -1.37
N ARG A 128 7.06 15.45 -2.39
CA ARG A 128 8.41 15.79 -2.83
C ARG A 128 8.40 17.14 -3.54
N ASN A 129 9.31 18.03 -3.17
CA ASN A 129 9.45 19.35 -3.79
C ASN A 129 10.53 19.36 -4.86
N GLY A 130 11.57 18.54 -4.68
CA GLY A 130 12.72 18.43 -5.58
C GLY A 130 13.77 17.46 -5.00
N PRO A 131 14.85 17.18 -5.73
CA PRO A 131 15.85 16.21 -5.28
C PRO A 131 16.59 16.63 -4.00
N ASP A 132 16.80 17.94 -3.81
CA ASP A 132 17.56 18.49 -2.68
C ASP A 132 16.70 19.35 -1.74
N GLU A 133 15.37 19.28 -1.90
CA GLU A 133 14.45 20.06 -1.09
C GLU A 133 13.77 19.18 -0.03
N GLU A 134 13.57 19.73 1.18
CA GLU A 134 12.81 19.04 2.22
C GLU A 134 11.37 18.77 1.72
N PRO A 135 10.88 17.54 1.85
CA PRO A 135 9.53 17.21 1.44
C PRO A 135 8.49 17.89 2.34
N THR A 136 7.37 18.26 1.77
CA THR A 136 6.27 18.92 2.49
C THR A 136 5.34 17.86 3.10
N PRO A 137 5.24 17.76 4.44
CA PRO A 137 4.30 16.84 5.08
C PRO A 137 2.86 17.13 4.68
N VAL A 138 2.10 16.10 4.31
CA VAL A 138 0.69 16.22 3.90
C VAL A 138 -0.26 15.44 4.81
N LEU A 139 0.21 14.33 5.37
CA LEU A 139 -0.58 13.45 6.23
C LEU A 139 0.33 12.73 7.23
N HIS A 140 -0.11 12.68 8.48
CA HIS A 140 0.50 11.85 9.50
C HIS A 140 -0.44 10.73 9.91
N ILE A 141 0.08 9.51 10.06
CA ILE A 141 -0.66 8.37 10.63
C ILE A 141 0.18 7.78 11.77
N SER A 142 -0.47 7.53 12.90
CA SER A 142 0.18 6.92 14.07
C SER A 142 -0.67 5.79 14.62
N PRO A 143 -0.13 4.55 14.71
CA PRO A 143 -0.70 3.50 15.53
C PRO A 143 -0.38 3.81 17.00
N ILE A 144 -1.40 3.84 17.84
CA ILE A 144 -1.31 4.20 19.25
C ILE A 144 -1.82 3.02 20.06
N SER A 145 -0.96 2.42 20.89
CA SER A 145 -1.33 1.30 21.75
C SER A 145 -1.80 1.79 23.13
N GLY A 146 -2.83 1.13 23.67
CA GLY A 146 -3.35 1.37 25.01
C GLY A 146 -4.51 2.36 25.10
N SER A 147 -5.36 2.20 26.11
CA SER A 147 -6.61 2.92 26.33
C SER A 147 -6.48 4.37 26.80
N GLY A 148 -5.27 4.90 26.90
CA GLY A 148 -4.98 6.23 27.47
C GLY A 148 -4.42 7.28 26.53
N ALA A 149 -4.26 6.97 25.26
CA ALA A 149 -3.70 7.92 24.29
C ALA A 149 -4.67 9.07 24.03
N LYS A 150 -4.37 10.22 24.62
CA LYS A 150 -5.11 11.45 24.30
C LYS A 150 -4.62 11.98 22.97
N LEU A 151 -5.46 11.89 21.96
CA LEU A 151 -5.25 12.60 20.71
C LEU A 151 -5.33 14.10 20.99
N GLY A 152 -4.24 14.83 20.77
CA GLY A 152 -4.19 16.28 20.93
C GLY A 152 -4.45 16.98 19.60
N GLY A 153 -5.00 18.19 19.64
CA GLY A 153 -5.12 19.04 18.45
C GLY A 153 -6.07 18.49 17.39
N SER A 154 -5.63 18.51 16.13
CA SER A 154 -6.44 18.16 14.96
C SER A 154 -6.35 16.67 14.54
N TRP A 155 -5.85 15.79 15.42
CA TRP A 155 -5.83 14.36 15.19
C TRP A 155 -7.23 13.76 15.26
N PHE A 156 -7.54 12.82 14.38
CA PHE A 156 -8.80 12.07 14.36
C PHE A 156 -8.54 10.57 14.20
N VAL A 157 -9.51 9.75 14.58
CA VAL A 157 -9.40 8.29 14.54
C VAL A 157 -9.79 7.79 13.15
N LEU A 158 -8.93 6.94 12.56
CA LEU A 158 -9.20 6.18 11.34
C LEU A 158 -9.91 4.86 11.64
N GLY A 159 -9.48 4.18 12.71
CA GLY A 159 -10.01 2.89 13.13
C GLY A 159 -9.31 2.37 14.37
N SER A 160 -9.77 1.23 14.88
CA SER A 160 -9.16 0.54 16.02
C SER A 160 -9.26 -0.96 15.85
N VAL A 161 -8.20 -1.68 16.23
CA VAL A 161 -8.17 -3.15 16.27
C VAL A 161 -7.49 -3.56 17.58
N SER A 162 -8.19 -4.39 18.35
CA SER A 162 -7.73 -4.78 19.69
C SER A 162 -7.46 -3.56 20.57
N ASP A 163 -6.23 -3.37 21.03
CA ASP A 163 -5.77 -2.26 21.86
C ASP A 163 -5.03 -1.17 21.06
N VAL A 164 -5.00 -1.27 19.73
CA VAL A 164 -4.36 -0.29 18.87
C VAL A 164 -5.41 0.62 18.21
N THR A 165 -5.24 1.92 18.40
CA THR A 165 -6.01 2.96 17.71
C THR A 165 -5.15 3.61 16.65
N TYR A 166 -5.62 3.65 15.42
CA TYR A 166 -4.96 4.34 14.32
C TYR A 166 -5.50 5.75 14.21
N ALA A 167 -4.63 6.72 14.36
CA ALA A 167 -4.98 8.13 14.31
C ALA A 167 -4.29 8.82 13.15
N ALA A 168 -4.94 9.82 12.58
CA ALA A 168 -4.40 10.62 11.50
C ALA A 168 -4.50 12.12 11.78
N LEU A 169 -3.60 12.87 11.14
CA LEU A 169 -3.61 14.33 11.10
C LEU A 169 -3.31 14.78 9.68
N ILE A 170 -4.24 15.51 9.07
CA ILE A 170 -4.05 16.17 7.79
C ILE A 170 -3.40 17.52 8.07
N THR A 171 -2.28 17.80 7.40
CA THR A 171 -1.63 19.11 7.52
C THR A 171 -2.37 20.18 6.70
N PRO A 172 -2.19 21.48 7.00
CA PRO A 172 -2.72 22.53 6.13
C PRO A 172 -2.23 22.43 4.69
N GLU A 173 -0.97 22.05 4.51
CA GLU A 173 -0.32 21.84 3.20
C GLU A 173 -0.96 20.67 2.46
N GLY A 174 -1.27 19.57 3.17
CA GLY A 174 -1.95 18.41 2.62
C GLY A 174 -3.36 18.74 2.13
N ALA A 175 -4.13 19.45 2.94
CA ALA A 175 -5.47 19.91 2.57
C ALA A 175 -5.46 20.91 1.38
N ALA A 176 -4.38 21.68 1.24
CA ALA A 176 -4.19 22.59 0.11
C ALA A 176 -3.76 21.86 -1.17
N TRP A 177 -2.91 20.83 -1.01
CA TRP A 177 -2.41 20.02 -2.13
C TRP A 177 -3.49 19.12 -2.74
N ASP A 178 -4.24 18.42 -1.87
CA ASP A 178 -5.33 17.55 -2.30
C ASP A 178 -6.62 17.92 -1.55
N ARG A 179 -7.53 18.59 -2.24
CA ARG A 179 -8.83 19.00 -1.68
C ARG A 179 -9.76 17.85 -1.33
N GLN A 180 -9.48 16.64 -1.84
CA GLN A 180 -10.24 15.42 -1.51
C GLN A 180 -9.67 14.74 -0.26
N LEU A 181 -8.53 15.19 0.26
CA LEU A 181 -7.93 14.70 1.49
C LEU A 181 -8.72 15.23 2.70
N THR A 182 -9.73 14.49 3.09
CA THR A 182 -10.60 14.82 4.24
C THR A 182 -10.60 13.67 5.25
N ALA A 183 -11.01 13.93 6.48
CA ALA A 183 -11.10 12.90 7.50
C ALA A 183 -12.04 11.76 7.09
N SER A 184 -13.20 12.07 6.47
CA SER A 184 -14.13 11.06 5.97
C SER A 184 -13.49 10.18 4.88
N ALA A 185 -12.90 10.82 3.86
CA ALA A 185 -12.27 10.09 2.76
C ALA A 185 -11.10 9.21 3.24
N LEU A 186 -10.31 9.68 4.21
CA LEU A 186 -9.24 8.87 4.79
C LEU A 186 -9.77 7.69 5.60
N THR A 187 -10.86 7.87 6.35
CA THR A 187 -11.47 6.78 7.11
C THR A 187 -12.04 5.69 6.17
N GLU A 188 -12.60 6.08 5.04
CA GLU A 188 -13.11 5.14 4.03
C GLU A 188 -11.99 4.36 3.32
N ARG A 189 -10.83 5.00 3.13
CA ARG A 189 -9.65 4.45 2.44
C ARG A 189 -8.66 3.72 3.36
N PHE A 190 -8.89 3.78 4.65
CA PHE A 190 -8.02 3.15 5.65
C PHE A 190 -8.53 1.76 6.00
N HIS A 191 -7.65 0.76 5.89
CA HIS A 191 -7.97 -0.64 6.16
C HIS A 191 -6.96 -1.24 7.12
N THR A 192 -7.43 -2.16 7.95
CA THR A 192 -6.56 -2.97 8.81
C THR A 192 -6.26 -4.30 8.14
N ILE A 193 -4.99 -4.70 8.16
CA ILE A 193 -4.55 -5.98 7.61
C ILE A 193 -4.94 -7.07 8.61
N ARG A 194 -5.82 -7.97 8.19
CA ARG A 194 -6.17 -9.17 8.95
C ARG A 194 -5.39 -10.34 8.35
N TYR A 195 -4.53 -10.94 9.14
CA TYR A 195 -3.90 -12.21 8.78
C TYR A 195 -4.88 -13.33 9.09
N ASP A 196 -5.73 -13.67 8.15
CA ASP A 196 -6.66 -14.80 8.29
C ASP A 196 -5.94 -16.11 7.94
N TRP A 197 -4.92 -16.44 8.73
CA TRP A 197 -4.37 -17.79 8.77
C TRP A 197 -5.20 -18.65 9.73
N SER A 198 -6.50 -18.72 9.53
CA SER A 198 -7.26 -19.79 10.10
C SER A 198 -6.95 -21.05 9.28
N THR A 199 -5.86 -21.73 9.62
CA THR A 199 -5.82 -23.15 9.37
C THR A 199 -7.00 -23.72 10.16
N SER A 200 -8.08 -24.01 9.45
CA SER A 200 -9.14 -24.86 9.95
C SER A 200 -8.49 -26.21 10.25
N GLU A 201 -8.01 -26.40 11.46
CA GLU A 201 -7.87 -27.72 12.04
C GLU A 201 -9.29 -28.22 12.25
N GLY A 202 -9.76 -29.06 11.29
CA GLY A 202 -10.93 -29.91 11.42
C GLY A 202 -10.55 -31.19 12.10
#